data_602a0a2427f37d5498eec826717d24db
#
_entry.id   602a0a2427f37d5498eec826717d24db
#
_cell.length_a   1.000
_cell.length_b   1.000
_cell.length_c   1.000
_cell.angle_alpha   90.00
_cell.angle_beta   90.00
_cell.angle_gamma   90.00
#
_symmetry.space_group_name_H-M   'P 1'
#
loop_
_entity.id
_entity.type
_entity.pdbx_description
1 polymer ?
#
loop_
_entity_poly.entity_id
_entity_poly.type
_entity_poly.pdbx_seq_one_letter_code
_entity_poly.pdbx_strand_id
1 'polypeptide(L)' 'MTTATFQKGDRVEFKEFPEVAAGKIVALWRRGFYKVAWESGLTYQGKTTIVSGNVIRKAG' A
#
# COMPACT_ATOMS: atom_id res chain seq x y z
N MET A 1 -13.70 11.69 12.77
CA MET A 1 -12.96 10.48 12.52
C MET A 1 -12.04 10.58 11.33
N THR A 2 -10.84 10.12 11.48
CA THR A 2 -9.85 10.29 10.45
C THR A 2 -9.73 9.03 9.60
N THR A 3 -9.83 9.20 8.31
CA THR A 3 -9.59 8.12 7.39
C THR A 3 -8.13 8.20 6.95
N ALA A 4 -7.47 7.06 6.91
CA ALA A 4 -6.11 7.03 6.44
C ALA A 4 -6.08 7.53 5.01
N THR A 5 -5.24 8.53 4.76
CA THR A 5 -5.11 9.10 3.43
C THR A 5 -3.67 8.95 2.99
N PHE A 6 -3.51 8.38 1.81
CA PHE A 6 -2.19 8.16 1.24
C PHE A 6 -2.05 8.95 -0.03
N GLN A 7 -0.82 9.27 -0.37
CA GLN A 7 -0.52 10.04 -1.57
C GLN A 7 0.44 9.25 -2.44
N LYS A 8 0.46 9.61 -3.70
CA LYS A 8 1.42 9.03 -4.62
C LYS A 8 2.83 9.25 -4.10
N GLY A 9 3.59 8.18 -4.05
CA GLY A 9 4.95 8.24 -3.54
C GLY A 9 5.09 7.81 -2.09
N ASP A 10 3.98 7.65 -1.36
CA ASP A 10 4.03 7.19 0.01
C ASP A 10 4.43 5.72 0.06
N ARG A 11 5.28 5.38 1.00
CA ARG A 11 5.63 3.98 1.24
C ARG A 11 4.63 3.39 2.20
N VAL A 12 4.19 2.17 1.89
CA VAL A 12 3.15 1.51 2.67
C VAL A 12 3.52 0.05 2.89
N GLU A 13 2.89 -0.52 3.90
CA GLU A 13 3.05 -1.92 4.24
C GLU A 13 1.69 -2.44 4.67
N PHE A 14 1.52 -3.77 4.69
CA PHE A 14 0.28 -4.33 5.20
C PHE A 14 0.15 -4.08 6.68
N LYS A 15 -1.04 -3.65 7.07
CA LYS A 15 -1.29 -3.27 8.46
C LYS A 15 -1.13 -4.44 9.43
N GLU A 16 -1.65 -5.61 9.05
CA GLU A 16 -1.62 -6.77 9.94
C GLU A 16 -0.36 -7.60 9.77
N PHE A 17 0.28 -7.52 8.61
CA PHE A 17 1.45 -8.33 8.33
C PHE A 17 2.50 -7.45 7.68
N PRO A 18 3.08 -6.52 8.44
CA PRO A 18 3.99 -5.54 7.83
C PRO A 18 5.23 -6.16 7.21
N GLU A 19 5.63 -7.34 7.68
CA GLU A 19 6.81 -7.99 7.14
C GLU A 19 6.53 -8.77 5.86
N VAL A 20 5.25 -8.93 5.49
CA VAL A 20 4.91 -9.73 4.31
C VAL A 20 5.27 -9.00 3.02
N ALA A 21 4.97 -7.72 2.96
CA ALA A 21 5.24 -6.95 1.75
C ALA A 21 5.25 -5.48 2.08
N ALA A 22 6.10 -4.75 1.38
CA ALA A 22 6.13 -3.31 1.46
C ALA A 22 6.22 -2.76 0.05
N GLY A 23 5.64 -1.59 -0.17
CA GLY A 23 5.65 -1.02 -1.50
C GLY A 23 5.44 0.48 -1.46
N LYS A 24 5.12 1.03 -2.61
CA LYS A 24 4.95 2.46 -2.76
C LYS A 24 3.69 2.74 -3.57
N ILE A 25 2.95 3.73 -3.14
CA ILE A 25 1.75 4.17 -3.86
C ILE A 25 2.19 4.77 -5.19
N VAL A 26 1.71 4.23 -6.28
CA VAL A 26 2.03 4.74 -7.61
C VAL A 26 0.87 5.48 -8.24
N ALA A 27 -0.34 5.29 -7.72
CA ALA A 27 -1.50 6.00 -8.22
C ALA A 27 -2.62 5.92 -7.21
N LEU A 28 -3.50 6.89 -7.26
CA LEU A 28 -4.74 6.85 -6.50
C LEU A 28 -5.79 6.25 -7.43
N TRP A 29 -6.47 5.21 -6.98
CA TRP A 29 -7.40 4.49 -7.84
C TRP A 29 -8.80 5.05 -7.69
N ARG A 30 -9.47 4.64 -6.64
CA ARG A 30 -10.81 5.12 -6.33
C ARG A 30 -10.80 5.60 -4.90
N ARG A 31 -11.89 6.20 -4.48
CA ARG A 31 -11.99 6.63 -3.10
C ARG A 31 -11.70 5.44 -2.17
N GLY A 32 -10.69 5.59 -1.36
CA GLY A 32 -10.31 4.55 -0.41
C GLY A 32 -9.47 3.41 -0.98
N PHE A 33 -9.14 3.45 -2.28
CA PHE A 33 -8.32 2.43 -2.90
C PHE A 33 -7.07 3.05 -3.51
N TYR A 34 -5.99 2.30 -3.48
CA TYR A 34 -4.70 2.80 -3.94
C TYR A 34 -3.99 1.73 -4.75
N LYS A 35 -3.27 2.18 -5.75
CA LYS A 35 -2.46 1.30 -6.58
C LYS A 35 -1.06 1.29 -6.01
N VAL A 36 -0.59 0.12 -5.63
CA VAL A 36 0.69 -0.04 -4.93
C VAL A 36 1.62 -0.91 -5.75
N ALA A 37 2.82 -0.42 -5.98
CA ALA A 37 3.89 -1.19 -6.59
C ALA A 37 4.70 -1.80 -5.46
N TRP A 38 4.63 -3.11 -5.31
CA TRP A 38 5.26 -3.81 -4.20
C TRP A 38 6.73 -4.02 -4.49
N GLU A 39 7.56 -3.58 -3.55
CA GLU A 39 9.02 -3.65 -3.70
C GLU A 39 9.62 -4.85 -3.00
N SER A 40 8.89 -5.44 -2.05
CA SER A 40 9.38 -6.58 -1.31
C SER A 40 8.21 -7.52 -1.02
N GLY A 41 8.53 -8.73 -0.53
CA GLY A 41 7.53 -9.72 -0.25
C GLY A 41 7.60 -10.85 -1.25
N LEU A 42 7.49 -12.09 -0.75
CA LEU A 42 7.70 -13.27 -1.59
C LEU A 42 6.74 -13.34 -2.76
N THR A 43 5.46 -13.00 -2.50
CA THR A 43 4.43 -13.14 -3.52
C THR A 43 4.26 -11.87 -4.34
N TYR A 44 4.49 -10.73 -3.72
CA TYR A 44 4.12 -9.45 -4.32
C TYR A 44 5.27 -8.70 -4.95
N GLN A 45 6.49 -9.12 -4.72
CA GLN A 45 7.65 -8.39 -5.22
C GLN A 45 7.57 -8.19 -6.72
N GLY A 46 7.71 -6.96 -7.16
CA GLY A 46 7.66 -6.63 -8.57
C GLY A 46 6.26 -6.53 -9.15
N LYS A 47 5.23 -6.71 -8.34
CA LYS A 47 3.85 -6.64 -8.80
C LYS A 47 3.21 -5.33 -8.37
N THR A 48 2.21 -4.91 -9.13
CA THR A 48 1.41 -3.75 -8.81
C THR A 48 -0.03 -4.20 -8.61
N THR A 49 -0.60 -3.87 -7.46
CA THR A 49 -1.96 -4.27 -7.15
C THR A 49 -2.75 -3.09 -6.61
N ILE A 50 -4.07 -3.23 -6.62
CA ILE A 50 -4.96 -2.23 -6.05
C ILE A 50 -5.46 -2.75 -4.71
N VAL A 51 -5.28 -1.95 -3.66
CA VAL A 51 -5.65 -2.36 -2.31
C VAL A 51 -6.45 -1.26 -1.64
N SER A 52 -7.26 -1.69 -0.68
CA SER A 52 -7.99 -0.74 0.15
C SER A 52 -7.04 -0.09 1.15
N GLY A 53 -7.27 1.19 1.41
CA GLY A 53 -6.49 1.90 2.42
C GLY A 53 -6.65 1.32 3.82
N ASN A 54 -7.68 0.49 4.03
CA ASN A 54 -7.91 -0.12 5.33
C ASN A 54 -6.96 -1.27 5.63
N VAL A 55 -6.30 -1.81 4.63
CA VAL A 55 -5.40 -2.96 4.83
C VAL A 55 -3.94 -2.57 4.81
N ILE A 56 -3.64 -1.30 4.57
CA ILE A 56 -2.26 -0.82 4.51
C ILE A 56 -2.08 0.35 5.47
N ARG A 57 -0.82 0.62 5.79
CA ARG A 57 -0.45 1.77 6.60
C ARG A 57 0.86 2.32 6.08
N LYS A 58 1.18 3.55 6.46
CA LYS A 58 2.45 4.15 6.05
C LYS A 58 3.61 3.36 6.69
N ALA A 59 4.57 3.03 5.87
CA ALA A 59 5.78 2.35 6.32
C ALA A 59 6.78 3.39 6.78
N GLY A 60 7.30 3.18 7.90
CA GLY A 60 8.33 4.04 8.34
C GLY A 60 8.34 4.75 9.46
#